data_e0d5bb4709840870cbf29c63f81db16f
#
_entry.id   e0d5bb4709840870cbf29c63f81db16f
#
_cell.length_a   1.000
_cell.length_b   1.000
_cell.length_c   1.000
_cell.angle_alpha   90.00
_cell.angle_beta   90.00
_cell.angle_gamma   90.00
#
_symmetry.space_group_name_H-M   'P 1'
#
loop_
_entity.id
_entity.type
_entity.pdbx_description
1 polymer ?
#
loop_
_entity_poly.entity_id
_entity_poly.type
_entity_poly.pdbx_seq_one_letter_code
_entity_poly.pdbx_strand_id
1 'polypeptide(L)'
;MYQTNKKATTNCIGIEYLQNAFEPEEIEELENNLNKFGIKLKTYSSAPKYIMGIEELFPQIQIFLSSDIAQAIYLGIASSAIWDGIKLFFRSLKNIVKKKTFTHVSNNKVNTKATPNIHVTIGESHIVLPIDIDDSKFEYFVDKMFDSMDKDIVNEEKYVFYDAEKQTFEYYTRHEVTMKSYQDWKEKQNSTETTTEE
;
A
#
# COMPACT_ATOMS: atom_id res chain seq x y z
N MET A 1 34.20 -5.10 -30.10
CA MET A 1 34.29 -4.72 -28.69
C MET A 1 33.00 -4.07 -28.30
N TYR A 2 32.02 -4.84 -27.81
CA TYR A 2 30.69 -4.32 -27.43
C TYR A 2 30.79 -3.76 -26.01
N GLN A 3 30.75 -2.45 -25.88
CA GLN A 3 30.54 -1.79 -24.57
C GLN A 3 29.08 -2.02 -24.17
N THR A 4 28.83 -2.97 -23.30
CA THR A 4 27.57 -3.04 -22.57
C THR A 4 27.49 -1.85 -21.61
N ASN A 5 26.76 -0.82 -22.02
CA ASN A 5 26.31 0.21 -21.10
C ASN A 5 25.47 -0.46 -19.99
N LYS A 6 26.13 -0.83 -18.88
CA LYS A 6 25.42 -1.12 -17.63
C LYS A 6 24.68 0.16 -17.25
N LYS A 7 23.39 0.28 -17.59
CA LYS A 7 22.49 1.22 -16.93
C LYS A 7 22.65 0.96 -15.44
N ALA A 8 23.13 1.95 -14.71
CA ALA A 8 23.20 1.86 -13.25
C ALA A 8 21.77 1.60 -12.76
N THR A 9 21.52 0.39 -12.27
CA THR A 9 20.25 -0.01 -11.67
C THR A 9 20.06 0.86 -10.44
N THR A 10 19.06 1.72 -10.49
CA THR A 10 18.79 2.65 -9.39
C THR A 10 17.76 2.02 -8.47
N ASN A 11 18.22 1.47 -7.34
CA ASN A 11 17.31 1.05 -6.29
C ASN A 11 16.45 2.25 -5.87
N CYS A 12 15.17 2.24 -6.18
CA CYS A 12 14.28 3.31 -5.78
C CYS A 12 12.89 2.78 -5.39
N ILE A 13 12.30 3.48 -4.41
CA ILE A 13 10.91 3.34 -4.03
C ILE A 13 10.19 4.62 -4.47
N GLY A 14 9.07 4.49 -5.16
CA GLY A 14 8.17 5.59 -5.48
C GLY A 14 7.05 5.64 -4.46
N ILE A 15 6.64 6.83 -4.05
CA ILE A 15 5.43 7.05 -3.26
C ILE A 15 4.59 8.13 -3.94
N GLU A 16 3.37 7.78 -4.33
CA GLU A 16 2.36 8.72 -4.78
C GLU A 16 1.34 8.92 -3.66
N TYR A 17 1.00 10.16 -3.38
CA TYR A 17 0.08 10.51 -2.30
C TYR A 17 -0.76 11.73 -2.65
N LEU A 18 -1.92 11.86 -1.99
CA LEU A 18 -2.76 13.03 -2.13
C LEU A 18 -2.07 14.26 -1.53
N GLN A 19 -2.25 15.41 -2.17
CA GLN A 19 -1.72 16.68 -1.71
C GLN A 19 -2.10 16.92 -0.24
N ASN A 20 -1.12 17.35 0.57
CA ASN A 20 -1.21 17.53 2.03
C ASN A 20 -1.36 16.22 2.85
N ALA A 21 -1.15 15.06 2.27
CA ALA A 21 -1.11 13.81 3.05
C ALA A 21 0.15 13.69 3.91
N PHE A 22 1.25 14.33 3.50
CA PHE A 22 2.51 14.36 4.25
C PHE A 22 3.03 15.78 4.40
N GLU A 23 3.62 16.06 5.56
CA GLU A 23 4.43 17.25 5.77
C GLU A 23 5.83 17.03 5.16
N PRO A 24 6.54 18.12 4.77
CA PRO A 24 7.89 18.01 4.19
C PRO A 24 8.87 17.22 5.06
N GLU A 25 8.82 17.39 6.38
CA GLU A 25 9.69 16.73 7.36
C GLU A 25 9.44 15.22 7.43
N GLU A 26 8.20 14.78 7.20
CA GLU A 26 7.84 13.36 7.17
C GLU A 26 8.39 12.67 5.93
N ILE A 27 8.36 13.36 4.79
CA ILE A 27 8.97 12.88 3.55
C ILE A 27 10.49 12.81 3.71
N GLU A 28 11.10 13.83 4.32
CA GLU A 28 12.53 13.84 4.61
C GLU A 28 12.93 12.68 5.55
N GLU A 29 12.12 12.35 6.56
CA GLU A 29 12.33 11.20 7.44
C GLU A 29 12.34 9.89 6.64
N LEU A 30 11.36 9.69 5.76
CA LEU A 30 11.26 8.49 4.91
C LEU A 30 12.46 8.38 3.96
N GLU A 31 12.86 9.50 3.34
CA GLU A 31 14.01 9.56 2.44
C GLU A 31 15.31 9.26 3.16
N ASN A 32 15.54 9.88 4.32
CA ASN A 32 16.72 9.66 5.13
C ASN A 32 16.85 8.21 5.61
N ASN A 33 15.74 7.57 5.94
CA ASN A 33 15.73 6.16 6.32
C ASN A 33 16.13 5.25 5.15
N LEU A 34 15.65 5.50 3.95
CA LEU A 34 16.00 4.73 2.75
C LEU A 34 17.44 4.99 2.27
N ASN A 35 17.91 6.24 2.35
CA ASN A 35 19.25 6.62 1.90
C ASN A 35 20.35 5.91 2.69
N LYS A 36 20.13 5.56 3.96
CA LYS A 36 21.06 4.75 4.79
C LYS A 36 21.37 3.39 4.17
N PHE A 37 20.45 2.88 3.35
CA PHE A 37 20.54 1.58 2.69
C PHE A 37 20.78 1.68 1.18
N GLY A 38 21.10 2.88 0.67
CA GLY A 38 21.36 3.10 -0.75
C GLY A 38 20.09 3.02 -1.63
N ILE A 39 18.92 3.22 -1.03
CA ILE A 39 17.62 3.24 -1.73
C ILE A 39 17.19 4.70 -1.84
N LYS A 40 16.79 5.13 -3.04
CA LYS A 40 16.28 6.48 -3.28
C LYS A 40 14.77 6.53 -3.15
N LEU A 41 14.24 7.57 -2.51
CA LEU A 41 12.81 7.86 -2.52
C LEU A 41 12.48 8.77 -3.71
N LYS A 42 11.40 8.46 -4.43
CA LYS A 42 10.78 9.34 -5.42
C LYS A 42 9.36 9.65 -4.97
N THR A 43 9.02 10.92 -4.89
CA THR A 43 7.73 11.37 -4.38
C THR A 43 6.91 12.01 -5.49
N TYR A 44 5.61 11.72 -5.50
CA TYR A 44 4.64 12.28 -6.42
C TYR A 44 3.43 12.73 -5.61
N SER A 45 3.17 14.03 -5.62
CA SER A 45 1.96 14.58 -4.99
C SER A 45 0.89 14.79 -6.06
N SER A 46 -0.28 14.20 -5.87
CA SER A 46 -1.43 14.34 -6.77
C SER A 46 -2.53 15.17 -6.12
N ALA A 47 -3.23 15.97 -6.93
CA ALA A 47 -4.41 16.67 -6.45
C ALA A 47 -5.49 15.66 -6.04
N PRO A 48 -6.34 15.99 -5.03
CA PRO A 48 -7.48 15.15 -4.67
C PRO A 48 -8.35 14.90 -5.90
N LYS A 49 -8.55 13.63 -6.22
CA LYS A 49 -9.45 13.23 -7.30
C LYS A 49 -10.82 12.91 -6.69
N TYR A 50 -11.88 13.46 -7.23
CA TYR A 50 -13.22 12.98 -6.93
C TYR A 50 -13.38 11.63 -7.60
N ILE A 51 -13.30 10.57 -6.81
CA ILE A 51 -13.45 9.20 -7.31
C ILE A 51 -14.85 8.75 -6.93
N MET A 52 -15.69 8.57 -7.93
CA MET A 52 -16.96 7.86 -7.77
C MET A 52 -16.65 6.37 -7.96
N GLY A 53 -16.49 5.66 -6.86
CA GLY A 53 -16.15 4.24 -6.94
C GLY A 53 -15.91 3.60 -5.57
N ILE A 54 -15.45 2.39 -5.62
CA ILE A 54 -15.17 1.56 -4.45
C ILE A 54 -13.85 2.00 -3.85
N GLU A 55 -13.88 2.45 -2.59
CA GLU A 55 -12.71 2.99 -1.88
C GLU A 55 -11.51 2.04 -1.90
N GLU A 56 -11.76 0.74 -1.76
CA GLU A 56 -10.72 -0.27 -1.68
C GLU A 56 -9.88 -0.38 -2.95
N LEU A 57 -10.42 0.07 -4.09
CA LEU A 57 -9.71 0.08 -5.36
C LEU A 57 -8.86 1.34 -5.57
N PHE A 58 -9.06 2.38 -4.75
CA PHE A 58 -8.41 3.69 -4.93
C PHE A 58 -7.60 4.08 -3.70
N PRO A 59 -6.28 3.83 -3.72
CA PRO A 59 -5.43 4.20 -2.61
C PRO A 59 -5.27 5.72 -2.51
N GLN A 60 -5.21 6.24 -1.28
CA GLN A 60 -4.78 7.59 -0.98
C GLN A 60 -3.25 7.70 -1.00
N ILE A 61 -2.59 6.59 -0.74
CA ILE A 61 -1.13 6.47 -0.82
C ILE A 61 -0.80 5.22 -1.62
N GLN A 62 -0.01 5.38 -2.67
CA GLN A 62 0.45 4.26 -3.50
C GLN A 62 1.98 4.19 -3.49
N ILE A 63 2.50 3.01 -3.23
CA ILE A 63 3.93 2.74 -3.15
C ILE A 63 4.32 1.88 -4.34
N PHE A 64 5.37 2.27 -5.05
CA PHE A 64 5.90 1.56 -6.20
C PHE A 64 7.33 1.11 -5.90
N LEU A 65 7.60 -0.16 -6.06
CA LEU A 65 8.97 -0.67 -6.03
C LEU A 65 9.55 -0.62 -7.44
N SER A 66 10.81 -0.18 -7.58
CA SER A 66 11.48 -0.33 -8.86
C SER A 66 11.55 -1.80 -9.25
N SER A 67 11.55 -2.07 -10.56
CA SER A 67 11.67 -3.44 -11.08
C SER A 67 12.87 -4.18 -10.52
N ASP A 68 13.97 -3.47 -10.30
CA ASP A 68 15.21 -4.05 -9.77
C ASP A 68 15.04 -4.49 -8.32
N ILE A 69 14.40 -3.68 -7.47
CA ILE A 69 14.09 -4.05 -6.07
C ILE A 69 13.09 -5.20 -6.06
N ALA A 70 12.00 -5.06 -6.79
CA ALA A 70 10.97 -6.10 -6.85
C ALA A 70 11.55 -7.45 -7.32
N GLN A 71 12.36 -7.44 -8.36
CA GLN A 71 12.99 -8.65 -8.88
C GLN A 71 14.04 -9.22 -7.91
N ALA A 72 14.84 -8.37 -7.25
CA ALA A 72 15.82 -8.83 -6.28
C ALA A 72 15.16 -9.51 -5.07
N ILE A 73 14.06 -8.95 -4.57
CA ILE A 73 13.28 -9.54 -3.49
C ILE A 73 12.69 -10.88 -3.95
N TYR A 74 12.04 -10.87 -5.11
CA TYR A 74 11.40 -12.04 -5.69
C TYR A 74 12.35 -13.23 -5.91
N LEU A 75 13.58 -12.95 -6.34
CA LEU A 75 14.61 -13.98 -6.53
C LEU A 75 15.31 -14.38 -5.22
N GLY A 76 14.97 -13.78 -4.10
CA GLY A 76 15.63 -13.99 -2.82
C GLY A 76 17.10 -13.54 -2.80
N ILE A 77 17.50 -12.67 -3.74
CA ILE A 77 18.87 -12.14 -3.87
C ILE A 77 19.01 -10.71 -3.35
N ALA A 78 17.92 -10.12 -2.83
CA ALA A 78 17.99 -8.83 -2.17
C ALA A 78 18.99 -8.92 -1.01
N SER A 79 19.97 -7.98 -0.97
CA SER A 79 20.88 -7.95 0.17
C SER A 79 20.09 -7.66 1.45
N SER A 80 20.59 -8.18 2.59
CA SER A 80 19.98 -7.91 3.89
C SER A 80 19.79 -6.40 4.13
N ALA A 81 20.73 -5.58 3.69
CA ALA A 81 20.64 -4.12 3.80
C ALA A 81 19.45 -3.53 3.04
N ILE A 82 19.20 -3.96 1.79
CA ILE A 82 18.03 -3.50 1.04
C ILE A 82 16.75 -3.92 1.77
N TRP A 83 16.69 -5.15 2.26
CA TRP A 83 15.54 -5.67 2.97
C TRP A 83 15.27 -4.91 4.28
N ASP A 84 16.33 -4.64 5.06
CA ASP A 84 16.23 -3.85 6.28
C ASP A 84 15.76 -2.41 6.01
N GLY A 85 16.23 -1.81 4.90
CA GLY A 85 15.77 -0.50 4.44
C GLY A 85 14.28 -0.47 4.11
N ILE A 86 13.77 -1.49 3.41
CA ILE A 86 12.36 -1.63 3.07
C ILE A 86 11.51 -1.80 4.33
N LYS A 87 11.92 -2.66 5.27
CA LYS A 87 11.22 -2.82 6.55
C LYS A 87 11.15 -1.52 7.34
N LEU A 88 12.27 -0.82 7.43
CA LEU A 88 12.33 0.46 8.13
C LEU A 88 11.41 1.49 7.48
N PHE A 89 11.37 1.55 6.14
CA PHE A 89 10.47 2.42 5.40
C PHE A 89 9.00 2.14 5.73
N PHE A 90 8.55 0.89 5.67
CA PHE A 90 7.17 0.54 5.97
C PHE A 90 6.79 0.80 7.43
N ARG A 91 7.72 0.56 8.36
CA ARG A 91 7.51 0.88 9.78
C ARG A 91 7.37 2.38 10.01
N SER A 92 8.26 3.19 9.43
CA SER A 92 8.18 4.66 9.53
C SER A 92 6.90 5.19 8.89
N LEU A 93 6.55 4.69 7.70
CA LEU A 93 5.31 5.05 7.02
C LEU A 93 4.07 4.76 7.88
N LYS A 94 3.98 3.55 8.45
CA LYS A 94 2.89 3.19 9.38
C LYS A 94 2.80 4.16 10.56
N ASN A 95 3.95 4.49 11.18
CA ASN A 95 4.00 5.38 12.34
C ASN A 95 3.57 6.81 12.00
N ILE A 96 3.93 7.30 10.81
CA ILE A 96 3.50 8.61 10.31
C ILE A 96 2.00 8.61 10.07
N VAL A 97 1.52 7.62 9.33
CA VAL A 97 0.13 7.57 8.87
C VAL A 97 -0.85 7.34 10.04
N LYS A 98 -0.50 6.54 11.05
CA LYS A 98 -1.33 6.33 12.25
C LYS A 98 -1.63 7.60 13.03
N LYS A 99 -0.83 8.65 12.87
CA LYS A 99 -1.02 9.95 13.55
C LYS A 99 -1.94 10.89 12.77
N LYS A 100 -2.39 10.49 11.58
CA LYS A 100 -3.15 11.35 10.65
C LYS A 100 -4.61 10.95 10.58
N THR A 101 -5.43 11.92 10.26
CA THR A 101 -6.84 11.75 9.94
C THR A 101 -7.07 12.08 8.48
N PHE A 102 -7.73 11.19 7.78
CA PHE A 102 -8.09 11.40 6.38
C PHE A 102 -9.58 11.66 6.26
N THR A 103 -9.94 12.71 5.53
CA THR A 103 -11.32 13.09 5.31
C THR A 103 -11.81 12.51 4.00
N HIS A 104 -12.85 11.73 4.08
CA HIS A 104 -13.54 11.15 2.94
C HIS A 104 -14.86 11.86 2.70
N VAL A 105 -15.11 12.30 1.48
CA VAL A 105 -16.39 12.90 1.10
C VAL A 105 -17.09 11.93 0.15
N SER A 106 -18.16 11.29 0.61
CA SER A 106 -18.98 10.40 -0.19
C SER A 106 -20.46 10.78 -0.03
N ASN A 107 -21.19 10.92 -1.13
CA ASN A 107 -22.63 11.23 -1.15
C ASN A 107 -23.02 12.44 -0.27
N ASN A 108 -22.28 13.56 -0.36
CA ASN A 108 -22.44 14.76 0.48
C ASN A 108 -22.27 14.53 1.99
N LYS A 109 -21.79 13.36 2.41
CA LYS A 109 -21.42 13.08 3.79
C LYS A 109 -19.91 13.15 3.92
N VAL A 110 -19.45 13.89 4.91
CA VAL A 110 -18.03 13.96 5.27
C VAL A 110 -17.78 12.89 6.32
N ASN A 111 -17.05 11.86 5.94
CA ASN A 111 -16.60 10.82 6.86
C ASN A 111 -15.12 11.06 7.17
N THR A 112 -14.80 11.21 8.44
CA THR A 112 -13.40 11.30 8.88
C THR A 112 -12.95 9.88 9.26
N LYS A 113 -12.02 9.33 8.48
CA LYS A 113 -11.40 8.04 8.79
C LYS A 113 -10.02 8.25 9.38
N ALA A 114 -9.70 7.44 10.38
CA ALA A 114 -8.39 7.45 11.01
C ALA A 114 -7.27 6.91 10.10
N THR A 115 -7.61 6.11 9.08
CA THR A 115 -6.62 5.38 8.26
C THR A 115 -6.86 5.55 6.78
N PRO A 116 -5.78 5.86 6.00
CA PRO A 116 -5.85 5.86 4.55
C PRO A 116 -5.77 4.43 4.01
N ASN A 117 -6.29 4.26 2.80
CA ASN A 117 -6.03 3.08 2.01
C ASN A 117 -4.65 3.21 1.34
N ILE A 118 -3.73 2.31 1.69
CA ILE A 118 -2.36 2.31 1.17
C ILE A 118 -2.12 1.04 0.38
N HIS A 119 -1.70 1.21 -0.88
CA HIS A 119 -1.34 0.07 -1.72
C HIS A 119 0.16 0.04 -2.00
N VAL A 120 0.75 -1.16 -1.95
CA VAL A 120 2.05 -1.45 -2.54
C VAL A 120 1.82 -2.10 -3.90
N THR A 121 2.25 -1.45 -4.95
CA THR A 121 2.10 -1.93 -6.32
C THR A 121 3.37 -2.58 -6.80
N ILE A 122 3.26 -3.83 -7.25
CA ILE A 122 4.34 -4.61 -7.83
C ILE A 122 3.80 -5.26 -9.11
N GLY A 123 4.29 -4.81 -10.27
CA GLY A 123 3.68 -5.19 -11.54
C GLY A 123 2.22 -4.73 -11.59
N GLU A 124 1.30 -5.66 -11.81
CA GLU A 124 -0.14 -5.41 -11.82
C GLU A 124 -0.84 -5.78 -10.50
N SER A 125 -0.08 -6.19 -9.49
CA SER A 125 -0.63 -6.58 -8.20
C SER A 125 -0.61 -5.44 -7.19
N HIS A 126 -1.67 -5.33 -6.41
CA HIS A 126 -1.87 -4.30 -5.38
C HIS A 126 -1.98 -4.96 -4.00
N ILE A 127 -0.98 -4.79 -3.16
CA ILE A 127 -1.02 -5.28 -1.77
C ILE A 127 -1.56 -4.16 -0.89
N VAL A 128 -2.67 -4.41 -0.21
CA VAL A 128 -3.27 -3.45 0.73
C VAL A 128 -2.55 -3.53 2.07
N LEU A 129 -1.96 -2.41 2.52
CA LEU A 129 -1.25 -2.36 3.80
C LEU A 129 -2.22 -2.32 4.98
N PRO A 130 -2.11 -3.28 5.92
CA PRO A 130 -2.95 -3.31 7.12
C PRO A 130 -2.40 -2.36 8.19
N ILE A 131 -2.73 -1.07 8.12
CA ILE A 131 -2.20 -0.04 9.04
C ILE A 131 -2.73 -0.19 10.46
N ASP A 132 -3.95 -0.70 10.64
CA ASP A 132 -4.66 -0.74 11.93
C ASP A 132 -4.27 -1.91 12.84
N ILE A 133 -3.43 -2.84 12.34
CA ILE A 133 -2.95 -3.96 13.15
C ILE A 133 -1.81 -3.55 14.09
N ASP A 134 -1.54 -4.35 15.13
CA ASP A 134 -0.41 -4.13 16.02
C ASP A 134 0.95 -4.26 15.32
N ASP A 135 2.01 -3.78 15.98
CA ASP A 135 3.32 -3.68 15.34
C ASP A 135 3.95 -5.05 15.08
N SER A 136 3.72 -6.03 15.94
CA SER A 136 4.27 -7.39 15.77
C SER A 136 3.62 -8.10 14.57
N LYS A 137 2.30 -7.97 14.41
CA LYS A 137 1.58 -8.49 13.26
C LYS A 137 1.95 -7.75 11.97
N PHE A 138 2.19 -6.44 12.06
CA PHE A 138 2.64 -5.66 10.92
C PHE A 138 4.04 -6.05 10.47
N GLU A 139 4.96 -6.29 11.38
CA GLU A 139 6.30 -6.80 11.06
C GLU A 139 6.22 -8.16 10.37
N TYR A 140 5.42 -9.07 10.89
CA TYR A 140 5.18 -10.36 10.26
C TYR A 140 4.58 -10.19 8.85
N PHE A 141 3.60 -9.29 8.69
CA PHE A 141 3.04 -8.97 7.39
C PHE A 141 4.12 -8.50 6.41
N VAL A 142 4.98 -7.53 6.81
CA VAL A 142 6.05 -7.00 5.95
C VAL A 142 7.05 -8.10 5.58
N ASP A 143 7.37 -9.00 6.51
CA ASP A 143 8.25 -10.13 6.23
C ASP A 143 7.66 -11.13 5.23
N LYS A 144 6.34 -11.28 5.22
CA LYS A 144 5.64 -12.29 4.44
C LYS A 144 4.99 -11.78 3.16
N MET A 145 4.76 -10.46 3.02
CA MET A 145 4.03 -9.92 1.88
C MET A 145 4.68 -10.24 0.53
N PHE A 146 6.01 -10.38 0.49
CA PHE A 146 6.73 -10.75 -0.73
C PHE A 146 6.83 -12.26 -0.93
N ASP A 147 6.87 -13.05 0.16
CA ASP A 147 6.83 -14.51 0.08
C ASP A 147 5.49 -15.00 -0.50
N SER A 148 4.42 -14.22 -0.26
CA SER A 148 3.07 -14.53 -0.74
C SER A 148 2.87 -14.23 -2.23
N MET A 149 3.81 -13.55 -2.87
CA MET A 149 3.73 -13.21 -4.29
C MET A 149 4.25 -14.37 -5.13
N ASP A 150 3.35 -15.23 -5.57
CA ASP A 150 3.68 -16.28 -6.55
C ASP A 150 4.00 -15.65 -7.92
N LYS A 151 4.82 -16.35 -8.72
CA LYS A 151 5.26 -15.91 -10.07
C LYS A 151 4.10 -15.54 -10.98
N ASP A 152 3.02 -16.26 -10.85
CA ASP A 152 1.83 -16.07 -11.67
C ASP A 152 0.99 -14.84 -11.26
N ILE A 153 1.14 -14.37 -10.02
CA ILE A 153 0.39 -13.23 -9.50
C ILE A 153 0.88 -11.90 -10.09
N VAL A 154 2.17 -11.81 -10.42
CA VAL A 154 2.78 -10.56 -10.92
C VAL A 154 2.26 -10.15 -12.31
N ASN A 155 1.65 -11.08 -13.06
CA ASN A 155 1.17 -10.84 -14.42
C ASN A 155 -0.35 -10.62 -14.53
N GLU A 156 -1.07 -10.64 -13.41
CA GLU A 156 -2.51 -10.40 -13.39
C GLU A 156 -2.86 -9.30 -12.39
N GLU A 157 -3.84 -8.45 -12.73
CA GLU A 157 -4.36 -7.44 -11.79
C GLU A 157 -5.04 -8.12 -10.61
N LYS A 158 -4.36 -8.17 -9.47
CA LYS A 158 -4.85 -8.77 -8.23
C LYS A 158 -4.70 -7.80 -7.06
N TYR A 159 -5.65 -7.89 -6.17
CA TYR A 159 -5.67 -7.20 -4.89
C TYR A 159 -5.38 -8.20 -3.80
N VAL A 160 -4.37 -7.93 -2.98
CA VAL A 160 -3.91 -8.80 -1.92
C VAL A 160 -4.23 -8.17 -0.59
N PHE A 161 -5.05 -8.83 0.21
CA PHE A 161 -5.43 -8.41 1.56
C PHE A 161 -4.81 -9.35 2.58
N TYR A 162 -4.53 -8.84 3.76
CA TYR A 162 -3.98 -9.63 4.85
C TYR A 162 -5.00 -9.81 5.97
N ASP A 163 -5.37 -11.06 6.25
CA ASP A 163 -6.15 -11.43 7.43
C ASP A 163 -5.20 -11.56 8.62
N ALA A 164 -5.24 -10.57 9.53
CA ALA A 164 -4.34 -10.52 10.67
C ALA A 164 -4.68 -11.52 11.79
N GLU A 165 -5.89 -12.09 11.78
CA GLU A 165 -6.29 -13.12 12.76
C GLU A 165 -5.79 -14.50 12.31
N LYS A 166 -5.97 -14.80 11.03
CA LYS A 166 -5.51 -16.07 10.44
C LYS A 166 -4.04 -16.04 10.01
N GLN A 167 -3.43 -14.84 9.95
CA GLN A 167 -2.08 -14.60 9.41
C GLN A 167 -1.92 -15.12 7.96
N THR A 168 -2.95 -14.94 7.14
CA THR A 168 -3.01 -15.40 5.76
C THR A 168 -3.24 -14.25 4.79
N PHE A 169 -2.77 -14.43 3.55
CA PHE A 169 -3.02 -13.51 2.46
C PHE A 169 -4.19 -14.03 1.62
N GLU A 170 -5.12 -13.14 1.33
CA GLU A 170 -6.29 -13.40 0.49
C GLU A 170 -6.12 -12.63 -0.82
N TYR A 171 -6.44 -13.29 -1.93
CA TYR A 171 -6.22 -12.78 -3.28
C TYR A 171 -7.56 -12.58 -3.98
N TYR A 172 -7.77 -11.39 -4.52
CA TYR A 172 -9.00 -11.03 -5.20
C TYR A 172 -8.70 -10.39 -6.54
N THR A 173 -9.49 -10.71 -7.54
CA THR A 173 -9.56 -9.94 -8.78
C THR A 173 -10.26 -8.61 -8.50
N ARG A 174 -10.10 -7.63 -9.39
CA ARG A 174 -10.83 -6.36 -9.31
C ARG A 174 -12.33 -6.56 -9.23
N HIS A 175 -12.87 -7.54 -9.98
CA HIS A 175 -14.30 -7.85 -9.96
C HIS A 175 -14.75 -8.37 -8.59
N GLU A 176 -13.99 -9.27 -7.97
CA GLU A 176 -14.30 -9.82 -6.64
C GLU A 176 -14.27 -8.75 -5.55
N VAL A 177 -13.27 -7.84 -5.57
CA VAL A 177 -13.23 -6.69 -4.65
C VAL A 177 -14.46 -5.82 -4.85
N THR A 178 -14.83 -5.56 -6.10
CA THR A 178 -16.03 -4.77 -6.44
C THR A 178 -17.30 -5.40 -5.88
N MET A 179 -17.47 -6.70 -6.06
CA MET A 179 -18.65 -7.43 -5.59
C MET A 179 -18.71 -7.47 -4.06
N LYS A 180 -17.59 -7.72 -3.38
CA LYS A 180 -17.51 -7.73 -1.92
C LYS A 180 -17.90 -6.36 -1.34
N SER A 181 -17.32 -5.28 -1.83
CA SER A 181 -17.64 -3.92 -1.38
C SER A 181 -19.11 -3.55 -1.63
N TYR A 182 -19.69 -4.02 -2.73
CA TYR A 182 -21.12 -3.82 -3.01
C TYR A 182 -21.99 -4.57 -2.00
N GLN A 183 -21.64 -5.79 -1.63
CA GLN A 183 -22.37 -6.59 -0.63
C GLN A 183 -22.29 -5.92 0.75
N ASP A 184 -21.09 -5.51 1.19
CA ASP A 184 -20.89 -4.80 2.45
C ASP A 184 -21.69 -3.48 2.52
N TRP A 185 -21.73 -2.76 1.40
CA TRP A 185 -22.56 -1.55 1.31
C TRP A 185 -24.06 -1.86 1.46
N LYS A 186 -24.55 -2.90 0.81
CA LYS A 186 -25.96 -3.31 0.88
C LYS A 186 -26.36 -3.77 2.28
N GLU A 187 -25.51 -4.50 2.97
CA GLU A 187 -25.74 -4.93 4.35
C GLU A 187 -25.80 -3.73 5.31
N LYS A 188 -24.93 -2.74 5.14
CA LYS A 188 -24.96 -1.50 5.92
C LYS A 188 -26.24 -0.70 5.69
N GLN A 189 -26.78 -0.63 4.50
CA GLN A 189 -28.05 0.03 4.21
C GLN A 189 -29.21 -0.68 4.93
N ASN A 190 -29.30 -2.00 4.84
CA ASN A 190 -30.36 -2.78 5.48
C ASN A 190 -30.32 -2.67 7.01
N SER A 191 -29.13 -2.58 7.62
CA SER A 191 -29.00 -2.41 9.07
C SER A 191 -29.39 -1.02 9.57
N THR A 192 -29.33 0.00 8.72
CA THR A 192 -29.69 1.38 9.07
C THR A 192 -31.21 1.62 8.99
N GLU A 193 -31.91 0.90 8.10
CA GLU A 193 -33.38 0.98 7.97
C GLU A 193 -34.11 0.34 9.15
N THR A 194 -33.54 -0.68 9.77
CA THR A 194 -34.15 -1.38 10.92
C THR A 194 -34.12 -0.57 12.23
N THR A 195 -33.32 0.48 12.31
CA THR A 195 -33.15 1.30 13.54
C THR A 195 -34.04 2.54 13.58
N THR A 196 -34.86 2.77 12.55
CA THR A 196 -35.73 3.96 12.45
C THR A 196 -37.22 3.66 12.71
N GLU A 197 -37.57 2.43 13.12
CA GLU A 197 -38.97 2.03 13.43
C GLU A 197 -39.23 1.77 14.94
N GLU A 198 -38.46 2.41 15.86
CA GLU A 198 -38.79 2.42 17.28
C GLU A 198 -39.06 3.84 17.79
#